data_64467ccd02554eda3f10657c12669ac5
#
_entry.id   64467ccd02554eda3f10657c12669ac5
#
_cell.length_a   1.000
_cell.length_b   1.000
_cell.length_c   1.000
_cell.angle_alpha   90.00
_cell.angle_beta   90.00
_cell.angle_gamma   90.00
#
_symmetry.space_group_name_H-M   'P 1'
#
loop_
_entity.id
_entity.type
_entity.pdbx_description
1 polymer ?
#
loop_
_entity_poly.entity_id
_entity_poly.type
_entity_poly.pdbx_seq_one_letter_code
_entity_poly.pdbx_strand_id
1 'polypeptide(L)'
;MISPARWSRRLLASLCSVFALSAAVAAATPEEARARELIASPQFQAVVANYERDFDRFVAELIQLTEIPAPPFGERARGEAFSRLLRESGLEDVSTDAEGNVIGVRRGKGQGPLLAVAAHLDTVFPAGTDVRVKRSGTRLIAPGVGDDTRGLAFVLAFTRAIREAKIETPGDLLIIGNVGEEGQGDLRGMRYLFTKGPWKDRIARFISVDGGNLDLVTSGALGSLRYKVTFKGPGGHSWGAFGQVNPAFAMGNAMAKLGKVVVPKRPKVSYNVGVVSGGTSVNSIPFEVAMEVDMRSASPEELRKIDAEFKRIVAEAVDEENATRQTTFGRVTVELKLIGERPSGTTAPDSPIARQIAGTMKNFDKVPVWETSSTDANIPISLGIPAVAIARNSANKGGRSHSLDEWTDVEKTQAVKDFTLAAAIILGVATMP
;
A
#
# COMPACT_ATOMS: atom_id res chain seq x y z
N MET A 1 40.71 -89.10 1.24
CA MET A 1 41.84 -88.61 0.42
C MET A 1 41.30 -87.45 -0.45
N ILE A 2 41.28 -86.29 0.08
CA ILE A 2 40.59 -85.13 -0.56
C ILE A 2 41.64 -83.95 -0.66
N SER A 3 41.89 -83.53 -1.90
CA SER A 3 42.84 -82.43 -2.25
C SER A 3 42.25 -81.09 -1.86
N PRO A 4 43.04 -80.11 -1.40
CA PRO A 4 42.56 -78.73 -1.10
C PRO A 4 42.61 -77.81 -2.29
N ALA A 5 41.52 -77.06 -2.50
CA ALA A 5 41.38 -76.11 -3.54
C ALA A 5 42.12 -74.76 -3.19
N ARG A 6 42.78 -74.23 -4.20
CA ARG A 6 43.51 -72.92 -4.15
C ARG A 6 42.52 -71.78 -4.27
N TRP A 7 42.54 -70.82 -3.35
CA TRP A 7 41.86 -69.57 -3.44
C TRP A 7 42.74 -68.47 -4.06
N SER A 8 42.33 -67.97 -5.22
CA SER A 8 42.95 -66.84 -5.88
C SER A 8 42.41 -65.54 -5.30
N ARG A 9 43.27 -64.68 -4.73
CA ARG A 9 42.98 -63.34 -4.31
C ARG A 9 42.87 -62.42 -5.53
N ARG A 10 41.67 -61.95 -5.84
CA ARG A 10 41.46 -60.80 -6.72
C ARG A 10 41.45 -59.53 -5.88
N LEU A 11 42.43 -58.61 -6.09
CA LEU A 11 42.42 -57.27 -5.60
C LEU A 11 41.38 -56.47 -6.37
N LEU A 12 40.31 -56.01 -5.71
CA LEU A 12 39.45 -54.97 -6.22
C LEU A 12 40.08 -53.64 -5.83
N ALA A 13 40.61 -52.89 -6.83
CA ALA A 13 40.94 -51.49 -6.70
C ALA A 13 39.67 -50.69 -6.80
N SER A 14 39.15 -50.17 -5.65
CA SER A 14 38.05 -49.19 -5.62
C SER A 14 38.63 -47.83 -6.03
N LEU A 15 38.29 -47.34 -7.24
CA LEU A 15 38.46 -45.96 -7.63
C LEU A 15 37.37 -45.13 -6.89
N CYS A 16 37.76 -44.43 -5.85
CA CYS A 16 36.94 -43.35 -5.30
C CYS A 16 37.04 -42.12 -6.24
N SER A 17 36.05 -41.99 -7.12
CA SER A 17 35.86 -40.74 -7.88
C SER A 17 35.27 -39.72 -6.94
N VAL A 18 36.10 -38.77 -6.47
CA VAL A 18 35.64 -37.56 -5.75
C VAL A 18 35.05 -36.66 -6.80
N PHE A 19 33.72 -36.65 -6.90
CA PHE A 19 32.99 -35.58 -7.60
C PHE A 19 33.11 -34.30 -6.77
N ALA A 20 34.07 -33.46 -7.10
CA ALA A 20 34.06 -32.08 -6.64
C ALA A 20 32.87 -31.37 -7.32
N LEU A 21 31.75 -31.22 -6.62
CA LEU A 21 30.70 -30.29 -6.99
C LEU A 21 31.28 -28.89 -6.85
N SER A 22 31.85 -28.35 -7.90
CA SER A 22 32.09 -26.91 -8.02
C SER A 22 30.73 -26.26 -8.16
N ALA A 23 30.20 -25.71 -7.06
CA ALA A 23 29.10 -24.78 -7.12
C ALA A 23 29.57 -23.60 -7.98
N ALA A 24 29.12 -23.55 -9.22
CA ALA A 24 29.33 -22.40 -10.07
C ALA A 24 28.61 -21.23 -9.35
N VAL A 25 29.38 -20.31 -8.78
CA VAL A 25 28.84 -19.05 -8.27
C VAL A 25 28.25 -18.35 -9.50
N ALA A 26 26.92 -18.27 -9.56
CA ALA A 26 26.25 -17.58 -10.65
C ALA A 26 26.79 -16.15 -10.73
N ALA A 27 27.17 -15.72 -11.93
CA ALA A 27 27.66 -14.36 -12.12
C ALA A 27 26.60 -13.35 -11.65
N ALA A 28 27.04 -12.29 -10.98
CA ALA A 28 26.15 -11.24 -10.52
C ALA A 28 25.40 -10.61 -11.71
N THR A 29 24.10 -10.38 -11.54
CA THR A 29 23.31 -9.69 -12.58
C THR A 29 23.79 -8.23 -12.73
N PRO A 30 23.51 -7.56 -13.86
CA PRO A 30 23.83 -6.14 -14.03
C PRO A 30 23.22 -5.26 -12.91
N GLU A 31 22.03 -5.60 -12.44
CA GLU A 31 21.36 -4.92 -11.35
C GLU A 31 22.09 -5.10 -10.01
N GLU A 32 22.53 -6.33 -9.70
CA GLU A 32 23.33 -6.62 -8.51
C GLU A 32 24.68 -5.88 -8.54
N ALA A 33 25.33 -5.83 -9.71
CA ALA A 33 26.61 -5.15 -9.88
C ALA A 33 26.47 -3.64 -9.65
N ARG A 34 25.47 -3.00 -10.29
CA ARG A 34 25.17 -1.56 -10.08
C ARG A 34 24.86 -1.25 -8.61
N ALA A 35 24.03 -2.07 -7.97
CA ALA A 35 23.69 -1.89 -6.57
C ALA A 35 24.93 -2.02 -5.66
N ARG A 36 25.81 -2.98 -5.93
CA ARG A 36 27.07 -3.16 -5.20
C ARG A 36 27.97 -1.95 -5.32
N GLU A 37 28.12 -1.42 -6.55
CA GLU A 37 28.92 -0.22 -6.81
C GLU A 37 28.34 1.00 -6.05
N LEU A 38 27.03 1.21 -6.14
CA LEU A 38 26.33 2.26 -5.39
C LEU A 38 26.58 2.13 -3.88
N ILE A 39 26.33 0.96 -3.30
CA ILE A 39 26.46 0.71 -1.85
C ILE A 39 27.90 0.89 -1.37
N ALA A 40 28.89 0.48 -2.18
CA ALA A 40 30.31 0.62 -1.86
C ALA A 40 30.84 2.06 -2.05
N SER A 41 30.08 2.95 -2.69
CA SER A 41 30.56 4.30 -2.99
C SER A 41 30.71 5.13 -1.71
N PRO A 42 31.76 6.01 -1.65
CA PRO A 42 31.92 6.92 -0.52
C PRO A 42 30.70 7.81 -0.28
N GLN A 43 30.02 8.19 -1.35
CA GLN A 43 28.82 9.02 -1.28
C GLN A 43 27.66 8.29 -0.59
N PHE A 44 27.42 7.02 -0.93
CA PHE A 44 26.38 6.24 -0.25
C PHE A 44 26.72 5.98 1.22
N GLN A 45 27.98 5.69 1.53
CA GLN A 45 28.43 5.55 2.92
C GLN A 45 28.22 6.87 3.71
N ALA A 46 28.44 8.02 3.06
CA ALA A 46 28.11 9.31 3.67
C ALA A 46 26.60 9.51 3.88
N VAL A 47 25.72 8.99 2.99
CA VAL A 47 24.25 9.01 3.21
C VAL A 47 23.90 8.30 4.49
N VAL A 48 24.45 7.10 4.71
CA VAL A 48 24.19 6.31 5.93
C VAL A 48 24.72 7.03 7.17
N ALA A 49 25.96 7.54 7.10
CA ALA A 49 26.57 8.28 8.22
C ALA A 49 25.79 9.56 8.59
N ASN A 50 25.27 10.29 7.58
CA ASN A 50 24.45 11.48 7.79
C ASN A 50 23.13 11.13 8.51
N TYR A 51 22.46 10.06 8.09
CA TYR A 51 21.25 9.59 8.78
C TYR A 51 21.54 9.17 10.22
N GLU A 52 22.61 8.40 10.44
CA GLU A 52 23.00 7.95 11.79
C GLU A 52 23.34 9.11 12.71
N ARG A 53 24.04 10.15 12.20
CA ARG A 53 24.33 11.39 12.92
C ARG A 53 23.05 12.13 13.31
N ASP A 54 22.09 12.24 12.37
CA ASP A 54 20.87 13.02 12.51
C ASP A 54 19.68 12.19 13.03
N PHE A 55 19.95 11.02 13.60
CA PHE A 55 18.92 10.08 14.04
C PHE A 55 17.94 10.68 15.05
N ASP A 56 18.44 11.48 15.99
CA ASP A 56 17.58 12.13 17.00
C ASP A 56 16.62 13.13 16.33
N ARG A 57 17.05 13.81 15.27
CA ARG A 57 16.19 14.67 14.47
C ARG A 57 15.10 13.88 13.75
N PHE A 58 15.45 12.73 13.18
CA PHE A 58 14.45 11.82 12.57
C PHE A 58 13.37 11.44 13.59
N VAL A 59 13.75 11.05 14.81
CA VAL A 59 12.80 10.70 15.89
C VAL A 59 11.95 11.91 16.28
N ALA A 60 12.54 13.08 16.40
CA ALA A 60 11.81 14.32 16.75
C ALA A 60 10.77 14.69 15.67
N GLU A 61 11.14 14.61 14.40
CA GLU A 61 10.23 14.88 13.27
C GLU A 61 9.10 13.84 13.17
N LEU A 62 9.40 12.56 13.43
CA LEU A 62 8.39 11.50 13.52
C LEU A 62 7.37 11.83 14.62
N ILE A 63 7.79 12.21 15.80
CA ILE A 63 6.90 12.59 16.92
C ILE A 63 6.10 13.84 16.53
N GLN A 64 6.77 14.88 16.05
CA GLN A 64 6.14 16.14 15.66
C GLN A 64 5.01 15.94 14.63
N LEU A 65 5.26 15.15 13.58
CA LEU A 65 4.27 14.89 12.54
C LEU A 65 3.14 14.00 13.05
N THR A 66 3.44 13.00 13.89
CA THR A 66 2.41 12.13 14.48
C THR A 66 1.41 12.91 15.32
N GLU A 67 1.88 13.86 16.13
CA GLU A 67 1.04 14.65 17.05
C GLU A 67 0.18 15.71 16.35
N ILE A 68 0.24 15.81 15.01
CA ILE A 68 -0.68 16.64 14.22
C ILE A 68 -1.79 15.72 13.67
N PRO A 69 -3.04 15.81 14.13
CA PRO A 69 -4.14 15.00 13.61
C PRO A 69 -4.33 15.22 12.10
N ALA A 70 -4.48 14.13 11.36
CA ALA A 70 -4.68 14.18 9.91
C ALA A 70 -5.65 13.07 9.44
N PRO A 71 -6.95 13.18 9.79
CA PRO A 71 -7.97 12.30 9.21
C PRO A 71 -8.05 12.52 7.69
N PRO A 72 -8.64 11.59 6.91
CA PRO A 72 -8.94 11.84 5.50
C PRO A 72 -9.72 13.15 5.33
N PHE A 73 -9.31 13.99 4.37
CA PHE A 73 -9.77 15.37 4.14
C PHE A 73 -9.40 16.41 5.23
N GLY A 74 -8.65 16.00 6.26
CA GLY A 74 -8.15 16.87 7.34
C GLY A 74 -6.63 17.01 7.38
N GLU A 75 -5.91 16.70 6.30
CA GLU A 75 -4.45 16.57 6.24
C GLU A 75 -3.71 17.92 6.23
N ARG A 76 -4.42 19.03 6.02
CA ARG A 76 -3.81 20.35 5.77
C ARG A 76 -2.74 20.74 6.79
N ALA A 77 -3.03 20.62 8.08
CA ALA A 77 -2.09 21.05 9.12
C ALA A 77 -0.79 20.24 9.13
N ARG A 78 -0.89 18.91 8.94
CA ARG A 78 0.27 18.02 8.80
C ARG A 78 1.02 18.31 7.50
N GLY A 79 0.31 18.56 6.40
CA GLY A 79 0.89 18.96 5.12
C GLY A 79 1.68 20.27 5.21
N GLU A 80 1.18 21.29 5.90
CA GLU A 80 1.89 22.56 6.15
C GLU A 80 3.16 22.31 6.98
N ALA A 81 3.11 21.45 8.02
CA ALA A 81 4.28 21.08 8.80
C ALA A 81 5.29 20.33 7.93
N PHE A 82 4.86 19.34 7.17
CA PHE A 82 5.71 18.59 6.26
C PHE A 82 6.36 19.48 5.20
N SER A 83 5.62 20.44 4.63
CA SER A 83 6.13 21.43 3.68
C SER A 83 7.29 22.28 4.27
N ARG A 84 7.16 22.72 5.54
CA ARG A 84 8.24 23.42 6.22
C ARG A 84 9.48 22.52 6.39
N LEU A 85 9.27 21.28 6.87
CA LEU A 85 10.35 20.32 7.09
C LEU A 85 11.07 19.93 5.78
N LEU A 86 10.37 19.88 4.64
CA LEU A 86 11.00 19.67 3.33
C LEU A 86 11.93 20.83 2.97
N ARG A 87 11.49 22.10 3.19
CA ARG A 87 12.37 23.27 2.97
C ARG A 87 13.58 23.26 3.90
N GLU A 88 13.38 22.96 5.17
CA GLU A 88 14.47 22.79 6.15
C GLU A 88 15.41 21.64 5.79
N SER A 89 14.92 20.64 5.06
CA SER A 89 15.73 19.57 4.49
C SER A 89 16.48 19.99 3.23
N GLY A 90 16.28 21.23 2.78
CA GLY A 90 17.04 21.89 1.70
C GLY A 90 16.44 21.72 0.31
N LEU A 91 15.15 21.46 0.23
CA LEU A 91 14.42 21.57 -1.04
C LEU A 91 13.89 23.01 -1.21
N GLU A 92 14.24 23.63 -2.32
CA GLU A 92 13.83 24.99 -2.64
C GLU A 92 12.46 25.02 -3.33
N ASP A 93 12.23 24.09 -4.27
CA ASP A 93 10.98 23.94 -5.00
C ASP A 93 9.98 23.07 -4.21
N VAL A 94 9.36 23.64 -3.17
CA VAL A 94 8.31 22.95 -2.39
C VAL A 94 6.98 23.65 -2.61
N SER A 95 6.00 22.88 -3.11
CA SER A 95 4.66 23.36 -3.42
C SER A 95 3.58 22.43 -2.87
N THR A 96 2.36 22.93 -2.77
CA THR A 96 1.18 22.12 -2.50
C THR A 96 0.30 22.17 -3.74
N ASP A 97 -0.13 21.02 -4.24
CA ASP A 97 -1.01 20.96 -5.40
C ASP A 97 -2.48 21.23 -5.02
N ALA A 98 -3.36 21.26 -6.02
CA ALA A 98 -4.77 21.59 -5.82
C ALA A 98 -5.54 20.54 -4.99
N GLU A 99 -5.02 19.31 -4.88
CA GLU A 99 -5.63 18.25 -4.06
C GLU A 99 -5.13 18.29 -2.62
N GLY A 100 -3.95 18.89 -2.39
CA GLY A 100 -3.32 18.99 -1.08
C GLY A 100 -2.03 18.19 -0.93
N ASN A 101 -1.56 17.51 -1.98
CA ASN A 101 -0.24 16.85 -1.93
C ASN A 101 0.85 17.89 -1.77
N VAL A 102 1.78 17.64 -0.86
CA VAL A 102 2.98 18.45 -0.69
C VAL A 102 4.11 17.83 -1.49
N ILE A 103 4.68 18.58 -2.41
CA ILE A 103 5.66 18.09 -3.38
C ILE A 103 6.91 18.94 -3.29
N GLY A 104 8.04 18.30 -2.97
CA GLY A 104 9.38 18.89 -3.04
C GLY A 104 10.17 18.33 -4.22
N VAL A 105 10.85 19.18 -4.96
CA VAL A 105 11.65 18.77 -6.13
C VAL A 105 13.13 18.83 -5.80
N ARG A 106 13.80 17.70 -5.93
CA ARG A 106 15.25 17.62 -5.92
C ARG A 106 15.73 17.45 -7.36
N ARG A 107 16.44 18.46 -7.86
CA ARG A 107 16.98 18.44 -9.23
C ARG A 107 18.09 17.41 -9.40
N GLY A 108 17.97 16.62 -10.46
CA GLY A 108 19.01 15.76 -10.97
C GLY A 108 19.83 16.45 -12.08
N LYS A 109 20.58 15.65 -12.84
CA LYS A 109 21.38 16.14 -13.98
C LYS A 109 20.56 16.44 -15.24
N GLY A 110 19.25 16.20 -15.22
CA GLY A 110 18.36 16.38 -16.37
C GLY A 110 18.55 15.37 -17.50
N GLN A 111 19.19 14.23 -17.22
CA GLN A 111 19.56 13.21 -18.19
C GLN A 111 18.85 11.86 -18.00
N GLY A 112 17.90 11.80 -17.08
CA GLY A 112 17.24 10.54 -16.73
C GLY A 112 15.76 10.70 -16.39
N PRO A 113 15.07 9.59 -16.21
CA PRO A 113 13.67 9.56 -15.85
C PRO A 113 13.43 10.11 -14.44
N LEU A 114 12.29 10.79 -14.26
CA LEU A 114 11.86 11.31 -12.98
C LEU A 114 11.30 10.17 -12.11
N LEU A 115 11.82 10.05 -10.89
CA LEU A 115 11.31 9.16 -9.86
C LEU A 115 10.52 9.96 -8.82
N ALA A 116 9.28 9.55 -8.53
CA ALA A 116 8.55 10.06 -7.38
C ALA A 116 8.64 9.06 -6.21
N VAL A 117 8.91 9.60 -5.02
CA VAL A 117 8.95 8.87 -3.75
C VAL A 117 7.95 9.52 -2.82
N ALA A 118 6.97 8.76 -2.33
CA ALA A 118 5.86 9.26 -1.54
C ALA A 118 5.70 8.54 -0.21
N ALA A 119 5.11 9.23 0.76
CA ALA A 119 4.56 8.72 1.99
C ALA A 119 3.27 9.49 2.29
N HIS A 120 2.22 8.84 2.79
CA HIS A 120 0.94 9.52 2.94
C HIS A 120 0.81 10.34 4.23
N LEU A 121 0.08 11.47 4.12
CA LEU A 121 -0.14 12.43 5.21
C LEU A 121 -1.28 12.00 6.14
N ASP A 122 -2.30 11.35 5.60
CA ASP A 122 -3.49 10.98 6.35
C ASP A 122 -3.32 9.74 7.22
N THR A 123 -4.31 9.50 8.05
CA THR A 123 -4.45 8.29 8.87
C THR A 123 -5.92 7.90 8.90
N VAL A 124 -6.23 6.64 9.26
CA VAL A 124 -7.62 6.15 9.43
C VAL A 124 -8.37 6.78 10.60
N PHE A 125 -7.68 7.52 11.47
CA PHE A 125 -8.26 7.97 12.74
C PHE A 125 -9.08 9.23 12.57
N PRO A 126 -10.32 9.26 13.11
CA PRO A 126 -11.18 10.43 13.02
C PRO A 126 -10.64 11.63 13.80
N ALA A 127 -11.13 12.81 13.46
CA ALA A 127 -10.84 14.03 14.20
C ALA A 127 -11.18 13.88 15.69
N GLY A 128 -10.33 14.39 16.56
CA GLY A 128 -10.48 14.28 18.02
C GLY A 128 -9.82 13.05 18.64
N THR A 129 -9.26 12.15 17.85
CA THR A 129 -8.41 11.05 18.36
C THR A 129 -7.17 11.62 19.05
N ASP A 130 -6.83 11.12 20.24
CA ASP A 130 -5.58 11.48 20.92
C ASP A 130 -4.38 10.84 20.22
N VAL A 131 -3.62 11.65 19.51
CA VAL A 131 -2.43 11.26 18.74
C VAL A 131 -1.11 11.59 19.46
N ARG A 132 -1.15 11.95 20.74
CA ARG A 132 0.06 12.23 21.53
C ARG A 132 0.90 10.97 21.66
N VAL A 133 2.19 11.11 21.34
CA VAL A 133 3.13 10.00 21.35
C VAL A 133 3.53 9.63 22.76
N LYS A 134 3.34 8.38 23.13
CA LYS A 134 3.86 7.78 24.38
C LYS A 134 5.14 7.00 24.04
N ARG A 135 6.18 7.18 24.86
CA ARG A 135 7.44 6.46 24.67
C ARG A 135 7.61 5.38 25.74
N SER A 136 7.95 4.15 25.29
CA SER A 136 8.28 3.03 26.15
C SER A 136 9.59 2.38 25.66
N GLY A 137 10.71 2.74 26.28
CA GLY A 137 12.03 2.36 25.80
C GLY A 137 12.30 2.91 24.40
N THR A 138 12.50 2.02 23.44
CA THR A 138 12.69 2.35 22.03
C THR A 138 11.37 2.44 21.24
N ARG A 139 10.22 2.12 21.85
CA ARG A 139 8.92 2.17 21.18
C ARG A 139 8.27 3.54 21.34
N LEU A 140 7.78 4.06 20.23
CA LEU A 140 6.84 5.16 20.15
C LEU A 140 5.45 4.57 19.89
N ILE A 141 4.47 4.99 20.70
CA ILE A 141 3.10 4.43 20.69
C ILE A 141 2.13 5.59 20.51
N ALA A 142 1.44 5.63 19.39
CA ALA A 142 0.36 6.56 19.10
C ALA A 142 -0.38 6.12 17.82
N PRO A 143 -1.67 6.48 17.65
CA PRO A 143 -2.38 6.30 16.40
C PRO A 143 -1.65 6.96 15.22
N GLY A 144 -1.35 6.20 14.15
CA GLY A 144 -0.69 6.69 12.94
C GLY A 144 0.82 6.94 13.07
N VAL A 145 1.47 6.51 14.17
CA VAL A 145 2.93 6.70 14.35
C VAL A 145 3.75 5.84 13.38
N GLY A 146 3.24 4.71 13.00
CA GLY A 146 3.81 3.83 11.99
C GLY A 146 3.21 4.12 10.61
N ASP A 147 1.89 4.20 10.54
CA ASP A 147 1.11 4.28 9.32
C ASP A 147 0.51 5.68 9.11
N ASP A 148 1.10 6.59 8.30
CA ASP A 148 2.40 6.47 7.65
C ASP A 148 3.35 7.59 8.08
N THR A 149 3.22 8.08 9.32
CA THR A 149 4.08 9.18 9.80
C THR A 149 5.57 8.77 9.79
N ARG A 150 5.88 7.48 10.01
CA ARG A 150 7.25 7.00 9.90
C ARG A 150 7.78 7.08 8.48
N GLY A 151 6.94 6.83 7.46
CA GLY A 151 7.30 7.04 6.05
C GLY A 151 7.59 8.50 5.75
N LEU A 152 6.77 9.42 6.26
CA LEU A 152 7.01 10.86 6.14
C LEU A 152 8.35 11.28 6.75
N ALA A 153 8.64 10.83 7.97
CA ALA A 153 9.92 11.12 8.63
C ALA A 153 11.11 10.50 7.88
N PHE A 154 10.93 9.29 7.32
CA PHE A 154 11.93 8.63 6.49
C PHE A 154 12.27 9.46 5.25
N VAL A 155 11.29 9.92 4.48
CA VAL A 155 11.58 10.68 3.24
C VAL A 155 12.21 12.04 3.53
N LEU A 156 11.93 12.68 4.69
CA LEU A 156 12.64 13.87 5.16
C LEU A 156 14.11 13.57 5.47
N ALA A 157 14.37 12.53 6.25
CA ALA A 157 15.73 12.12 6.61
C ALA A 157 16.54 11.68 5.38
N PHE A 158 15.92 10.92 4.47
CA PHE A 158 16.50 10.54 3.20
C PHE A 158 16.90 11.75 2.36
N THR A 159 16.02 12.74 2.24
CA THR A 159 16.27 13.98 1.50
C THR A 159 17.50 14.72 2.02
N ARG A 160 17.61 14.90 3.36
CA ARG A 160 18.78 15.52 3.98
C ARG A 160 20.06 14.73 3.75
N ALA A 161 19.98 13.43 4.00
CA ALA A 161 21.14 12.55 3.92
C ALA A 161 21.77 12.53 2.52
N ILE A 162 20.94 12.42 1.46
CA ILE A 162 21.42 12.44 0.08
C ILE A 162 21.91 13.82 -0.36
N ARG A 163 21.31 14.90 0.13
CA ARG A 163 21.76 16.27 -0.14
C ARG A 163 23.16 16.50 0.43
N GLU A 164 23.36 16.20 1.71
CA GLU A 164 24.64 16.41 2.39
C GLU A 164 25.75 15.52 1.87
N ALA A 165 25.41 14.29 1.47
CA ALA A 165 26.33 13.37 0.79
C ALA A 165 26.61 13.77 -0.67
N LYS A 166 25.95 14.83 -1.18
CA LYS A 166 26.06 15.30 -2.56
C LYS A 166 25.79 14.20 -3.59
N ILE A 167 24.81 13.33 -3.29
CA ILE A 167 24.37 12.32 -4.25
C ILE A 167 23.82 13.03 -5.50
N GLU A 168 24.26 12.63 -6.66
CA GLU A 168 23.73 13.09 -7.94
C GLU A 168 22.87 11.99 -8.55
N THR A 169 21.70 12.34 -9.06
CA THR A 169 20.79 11.43 -9.78
C THR A 169 20.68 11.87 -11.24
N PRO A 170 20.56 10.92 -12.20
CA PRO A 170 20.37 11.29 -13.61
C PRO A 170 19.11 12.14 -13.82
N GLY A 171 17.99 11.73 -13.25
CA GLY A 171 16.71 12.44 -13.29
C GLY A 171 16.39 13.15 -11.98
N ASP A 172 15.33 13.97 -12.01
CA ASP A 172 14.80 14.63 -10.83
C ASP A 172 14.17 13.60 -9.87
N LEU A 173 14.18 13.91 -8.57
CA LEU A 173 13.40 13.20 -7.55
C LEU A 173 12.27 14.11 -7.07
N LEU A 174 11.04 13.61 -7.06
CA LEU A 174 9.94 14.21 -6.31
C LEU A 174 9.85 13.53 -4.95
N ILE A 175 9.84 14.32 -3.90
CA ILE A 175 9.59 13.87 -2.52
C ILE A 175 8.21 14.36 -2.15
N ILE A 176 7.30 13.44 -1.85
CA ILE A 176 5.87 13.74 -1.77
C ILE A 176 5.30 13.29 -0.42
N GLY A 177 4.59 14.22 0.24
CA GLY A 177 3.61 13.90 1.26
C GLY A 177 2.22 13.96 0.64
N ASN A 178 1.62 12.82 0.34
CA ASN A 178 0.34 12.78 -0.37
C ASN A 178 -0.85 12.68 0.58
N VAL A 179 -2.01 13.02 0.06
CA VAL A 179 -3.28 13.05 0.79
C VAL A 179 -4.19 11.91 0.33
N GLY A 180 -5.02 11.43 1.27
CA GLY A 180 -6.14 10.55 0.96
C GLY A 180 -5.73 9.15 0.53
N GLU A 181 -4.67 8.57 1.10
CA GLU A 181 -4.39 7.15 0.94
C GLU A 181 -5.47 6.33 1.64
N GLU A 182 -5.88 6.74 2.84
CA GLU A 182 -6.70 5.95 3.73
C GLU A 182 -8.21 6.07 3.47
N GLY A 183 -8.89 4.95 3.63
CA GLY A 183 -10.35 4.86 3.74
C GLY A 183 -11.12 5.59 2.65
N GLN A 184 -11.86 6.63 3.06
CA GLN A 184 -12.68 7.46 2.18
C GLN A 184 -11.87 8.44 1.33
N GLY A 185 -10.58 8.60 1.60
CA GLY A 185 -9.66 9.39 0.77
C GLY A 185 -9.48 8.81 -0.63
N ASP A 186 -9.65 7.50 -0.80
CA ASP A 186 -9.75 6.78 -2.08
C ASP A 186 -8.61 7.09 -3.06
N LEU A 187 -7.39 7.24 -2.54
CA LEU A 187 -6.17 7.58 -3.31
C LEU A 187 -6.27 8.90 -4.06
N ARG A 188 -7.08 9.87 -3.59
CA ARG A 188 -7.37 11.12 -4.31
C ARG A 188 -6.11 11.92 -4.65
N GLY A 189 -5.12 11.94 -3.75
CA GLY A 189 -3.85 12.61 -3.95
C GLY A 189 -3.07 12.01 -5.12
N MET A 190 -2.91 10.69 -5.14
CA MET A 190 -2.23 10.01 -6.24
C MET A 190 -3.04 10.08 -7.52
N ARG A 191 -4.36 9.93 -7.46
CA ARG A 191 -5.23 10.10 -8.62
C ARG A 191 -5.04 11.47 -9.26
N TYR A 192 -5.01 12.54 -8.47
CA TYR A 192 -4.75 13.89 -8.98
C TYR A 192 -3.35 13.99 -9.59
N LEU A 193 -2.32 13.55 -8.85
CA LEU A 193 -0.91 13.62 -9.28
C LEU A 193 -0.67 12.99 -10.65
N PHE A 194 -1.25 11.79 -10.89
CA PHE A 194 -1.00 11.01 -12.10
C PHE A 194 -1.98 11.26 -13.24
N THR A 195 -3.14 11.91 -12.99
CA THR A 195 -4.16 12.09 -14.05
C THR A 195 -4.52 13.54 -14.38
N LYS A 196 -4.30 14.47 -13.44
CA LYS A 196 -4.72 15.88 -13.57
C LYS A 196 -3.62 16.88 -13.27
N GLY A 197 -2.73 16.56 -12.32
CA GLY A 197 -1.69 17.46 -11.84
C GLY A 197 -0.61 17.77 -12.89
N PRO A 198 0.26 18.75 -12.63
CA PRO A 198 1.31 19.18 -13.57
C PRO A 198 2.41 18.10 -13.77
N TRP A 199 2.40 17.05 -12.98
CA TRP A 199 3.37 15.98 -13.02
C TRP A 199 2.90 14.71 -13.77
N LYS A 200 1.63 14.66 -14.18
CA LYS A 200 0.95 13.46 -14.72
C LYS A 200 1.72 12.73 -15.84
N ASP A 201 2.34 13.48 -16.76
CA ASP A 201 3.04 12.91 -17.91
C ASP A 201 4.57 12.90 -17.72
N ARG A 202 5.05 13.22 -16.51
CA ARG A 202 6.47 13.41 -16.22
C ARG A 202 7.06 12.34 -15.31
N ILE A 203 6.24 11.75 -14.45
CA ILE A 203 6.65 10.71 -13.51
C ILE A 203 6.83 9.40 -14.28
N ALA A 204 8.07 8.93 -14.37
CA ALA A 204 8.41 7.70 -15.07
C ALA A 204 8.45 6.47 -14.17
N ARG A 205 8.66 6.67 -12.86
CA ARG A 205 8.74 5.61 -11.85
C ARG A 205 8.20 6.13 -10.51
N PHE A 206 7.66 5.21 -9.71
CA PHE A 206 7.08 5.59 -8.43
C PHE A 206 7.44 4.58 -7.34
N ILE A 207 7.76 5.08 -6.15
CA ILE A 207 7.94 4.29 -4.93
C ILE A 207 7.10 4.92 -3.81
N SER A 208 6.17 4.16 -3.25
CA SER A 208 5.55 4.48 -1.97
C SER A 208 6.40 3.93 -0.83
N VAL A 209 6.64 4.71 0.20
CA VAL A 209 7.33 4.26 1.42
C VAL A 209 6.27 3.97 2.47
N ASP A 210 5.60 2.84 2.29
CA ASP A 210 4.46 2.41 3.09
C ASP A 210 4.49 0.89 3.31
N GLY A 211 4.38 0.45 4.54
CA GLY A 211 4.45 -0.96 4.92
C GLY A 211 5.32 -1.21 6.16
N GLY A 212 5.20 -2.39 6.74
CA GLY A 212 5.81 -2.75 8.02
C GLY A 212 6.86 -3.86 7.97
N ASN A 213 7.34 -4.26 6.80
CA ASN A 213 8.36 -5.31 6.66
C ASN A 213 9.17 -5.11 5.37
N LEU A 214 10.42 -4.71 5.49
CA LEU A 214 11.35 -4.49 4.37
C LEU A 214 11.71 -5.74 3.55
N ASP A 215 11.27 -6.93 3.94
CA ASP A 215 11.38 -8.13 3.10
C ASP A 215 10.23 -8.22 2.09
N LEU A 216 9.13 -7.49 2.34
CA LEU A 216 7.98 -7.40 1.45
C LEU A 216 8.12 -6.22 0.49
N VAL A 217 7.79 -6.47 -0.78
CA VAL A 217 7.70 -5.43 -1.82
C VAL A 217 6.33 -5.56 -2.46
N THR A 218 5.49 -4.56 -2.28
CA THR A 218 4.17 -4.53 -2.91
C THR A 218 4.32 -4.12 -4.36
N SER A 219 4.19 -5.09 -5.27
CA SER A 219 4.20 -4.90 -6.72
C SER A 219 2.84 -5.14 -7.36
N GLY A 220 1.90 -5.71 -6.60
CA GLY A 220 0.52 -5.92 -7.01
C GLY A 220 -0.42 -4.91 -6.37
N ALA A 221 -1.20 -4.24 -7.19
CA ALA A 221 -2.26 -3.33 -6.77
C ALA A 221 -3.56 -4.10 -6.52
N LEU A 222 -4.02 -4.16 -5.27
CA LEU A 222 -5.31 -4.75 -4.92
C LEU A 222 -6.42 -3.75 -5.22
N GLY A 223 -7.20 -4.01 -6.26
CA GLY A 223 -8.36 -3.19 -6.61
C GLY A 223 -9.54 -3.41 -5.67
N SER A 224 -10.35 -2.37 -5.51
CA SER A 224 -11.60 -2.43 -4.77
C SER A 224 -12.69 -1.57 -5.40
N LEU A 225 -13.94 -2.02 -5.25
CA LEU A 225 -15.16 -1.26 -5.54
C LEU A 225 -16.01 -1.24 -4.28
N ARG A 226 -16.40 -0.05 -3.85
CA ARG A 226 -17.18 0.17 -2.65
C ARG A 226 -18.46 0.91 -2.99
N TYR A 227 -19.60 0.35 -2.58
CA TYR A 227 -20.90 0.93 -2.83
C TYR A 227 -21.66 1.18 -1.54
N LYS A 228 -22.33 2.33 -1.47
CA LYS A 228 -23.50 2.54 -0.59
C LYS A 228 -24.74 2.25 -1.41
N VAL A 229 -25.52 1.27 -0.98
CA VAL A 229 -26.77 0.85 -1.65
C VAL A 229 -27.91 1.25 -0.75
N THR A 230 -28.75 2.16 -1.22
CA THR A 230 -29.91 2.70 -0.49
C THR A 230 -31.18 2.19 -1.12
N PHE A 231 -31.97 1.44 -0.34
CA PHE A 231 -33.28 0.95 -0.72
C PHE A 231 -34.34 1.87 -0.13
N LYS A 232 -35.25 2.38 -0.98
CA LYS A 232 -36.31 3.31 -0.59
C LYS A 232 -37.67 2.72 -0.91
N GLY A 233 -38.70 3.03 -0.11
CA GLY A 233 -40.05 2.59 -0.34
C GLY A 233 -41.09 3.50 0.33
N PRO A 234 -42.38 3.21 0.23
CA PRO A 234 -43.43 4.08 0.75
C PRO A 234 -43.48 4.18 2.28
N GLY A 235 -42.90 3.20 3.00
CA GLY A 235 -43.08 3.10 4.44
C GLY A 235 -44.49 2.68 4.84
N GLY A 236 -44.75 2.70 6.14
CA GLY A 236 -46.13 2.43 6.65
C GLY A 236 -46.15 1.82 8.05
N HIS A 237 -47.35 1.71 8.60
CA HIS A 237 -47.56 1.03 9.88
C HIS A 237 -47.47 -0.49 9.70
N SER A 238 -46.64 -1.17 10.48
CA SER A 238 -46.33 -2.61 10.27
C SER A 238 -47.57 -3.53 10.27
N TRP A 239 -48.59 -3.21 11.07
CA TRP A 239 -49.86 -3.93 11.11
C TRP A 239 -50.85 -3.45 10.02
N GLY A 240 -51.11 -2.13 9.96
CA GLY A 240 -52.13 -1.59 9.05
C GLY A 240 -51.75 -1.63 7.57
N ALA A 241 -50.45 -1.61 7.25
CA ALA A 241 -49.91 -1.72 5.91
C ALA A 241 -49.25 -3.09 5.66
N PHE A 242 -49.60 -4.11 6.44
CA PHE A 242 -49.02 -5.46 6.23
C PHE A 242 -49.32 -5.96 4.81
N GLY A 243 -48.31 -6.54 4.18
CA GLY A 243 -48.38 -6.99 2.80
C GLY A 243 -47.91 -5.97 1.76
N GLN A 244 -47.67 -4.71 2.14
CA GLN A 244 -47.00 -3.72 1.30
C GLN A 244 -45.50 -4.03 1.14
N VAL A 245 -44.90 -3.51 0.07
CA VAL A 245 -43.45 -3.60 -0.20
C VAL A 245 -42.63 -3.06 0.97
N ASN A 246 -41.53 -3.70 1.25
CA ASN A 246 -40.65 -3.37 2.36
C ASN A 246 -39.15 -3.30 1.90
N PRO A 247 -38.54 -2.11 1.89
CA PRO A 247 -37.13 -1.96 1.53
C PRO A 247 -36.17 -2.86 2.32
N ALA A 248 -36.50 -3.14 3.61
CA ALA A 248 -35.62 -4.01 4.42
C ALA A 248 -35.65 -5.47 3.94
N PHE A 249 -36.77 -5.95 3.39
CA PHE A 249 -36.84 -7.30 2.82
C PHE A 249 -36.11 -7.39 1.50
N ALA A 250 -36.20 -6.36 0.65
CA ALA A 250 -35.42 -6.29 -0.57
C ALA A 250 -33.91 -6.29 -0.26
N MET A 251 -33.46 -5.47 0.71
CA MET A 251 -32.06 -5.45 1.16
C MET A 251 -31.62 -6.80 1.73
N GLY A 252 -32.43 -7.41 2.61
CA GLY A 252 -32.14 -8.72 3.21
C GLY A 252 -32.00 -9.83 2.16
N ASN A 253 -32.87 -9.81 1.12
CA ASN A 253 -32.81 -10.72 -0.02
C ASN A 253 -31.53 -10.52 -0.86
N ALA A 254 -31.17 -9.25 -1.14
CA ALA A 254 -29.92 -8.92 -1.81
C ALA A 254 -28.70 -9.45 -1.04
N MET A 255 -28.64 -9.24 0.27
CA MET A 255 -27.59 -9.77 1.14
C MET A 255 -27.54 -11.31 1.14
N ALA A 256 -28.70 -11.97 1.23
CA ALA A 256 -28.77 -13.42 1.21
C ALA A 256 -28.30 -14.03 -0.12
N LYS A 257 -28.61 -13.39 -1.24
CA LYS A 257 -28.15 -13.78 -2.57
C LYS A 257 -26.66 -13.53 -2.72
N LEU A 258 -26.17 -12.35 -2.32
CA LEU A 258 -24.74 -12.02 -2.37
C LEU A 258 -23.91 -13.03 -1.57
N GLY A 259 -24.35 -13.38 -0.36
CA GLY A 259 -23.68 -14.37 0.49
C GLY A 259 -23.57 -15.79 -0.11
N LYS A 260 -24.27 -16.08 -1.20
CA LYS A 260 -24.21 -17.37 -1.93
C LYS A 260 -23.31 -17.31 -3.18
N VAL A 261 -22.81 -16.13 -3.53
CA VAL A 261 -21.95 -15.99 -4.72
C VAL A 261 -20.64 -16.74 -4.49
N VAL A 262 -20.35 -17.66 -5.39
CA VAL A 262 -19.09 -18.41 -5.39
C VAL A 262 -18.05 -17.63 -6.20
N VAL A 263 -16.94 -17.29 -5.57
CA VAL A 263 -15.84 -16.55 -6.18
C VAL A 263 -14.58 -17.40 -6.27
N PRO A 264 -13.68 -17.12 -7.23
CA PRO A 264 -12.43 -17.85 -7.36
C PRO A 264 -11.49 -17.59 -6.17
N LYS A 265 -10.69 -18.61 -5.83
CA LYS A 265 -9.61 -18.49 -4.86
C LYS A 265 -8.32 -17.95 -5.48
N ARG A 266 -8.14 -18.11 -6.78
CA ARG A 266 -6.98 -17.64 -7.59
C ARG A 266 -7.44 -17.21 -8.97
N PRO A 267 -7.33 -15.92 -9.34
CA PRO A 267 -6.98 -14.81 -8.43
C PRO A 267 -8.03 -14.67 -7.33
N LYS A 268 -7.60 -14.28 -6.12
CA LYS A 268 -8.51 -14.12 -4.99
C LYS A 268 -9.51 -13.00 -5.28
N VAL A 269 -10.78 -13.29 -5.05
CA VAL A 269 -11.87 -12.32 -5.00
C VAL A 269 -12.49 -12.36 -3.61
N SER A 270 -12.86 -11.20 -3.09
CA SER A 270 -13.60 -11.10 -1.84
C SER A 270 -14.69 -10.05 -1.95
N TYR A 271 -15.74 -10.24 -1.18
CA TYR A 271 -16.81 -9.27 -0.99
C TYR A 271 -17.28 -9.29 0.47
N ASN A 272 -17.80 -8.16 0.93
CA ASN A 272 -18.29 -8.02 2.30
C ASN A 272 -19.39 -6.95 2.37
N VAL A 273 -20.41 -7.17 3.19
CA VAL A 273 -21.34 -6.14 3.63
C VAL A 273 -20.87 -5.68 5.00
N GLY A 274 -20.24 -4.51 5.05
CA GLY A 274 -19.59 -4.00 6.27
C GLY A 274 -20.49 -3.13 7.14
N VAL A 275 -21.47 -2.45 6.53
CA VAL A 275 -22.40 -1.55 7.22
C VAL A 275 -23.81 -1.88 6.81
N VAL A 276 -24.73 -1.88 7.79
CA VAL A 276 -26.17 -1.97 7.59
C VAL A 276 -26.82 -0.89 8.45
N SER A 277 -27.72 -0.09 7.87
CA SER A 277 -28.35 1.04 8.55
C SER A 277 -29.76 1.29 8.05
N GLY A 278 -30.51 2.12 8.77
CA GLY A 278 -31.86 2.58 8.40
C GLY A 278 -32.96 2.03 9.28
N GLY A 279 -34.21 2.40 8.92
CA GLY A 279 -35.36 2.17 9.74
C GLY A 279 -35.54 3.22 10.86
N THR A 280 -36.72 3.31 11.45
CA THR A 280 -37.06 4.31 12.48
C THR A 280 -37.70 3.70 13.73
N SER A 281 -38.53 2.67 13.56
CA SER A 281 -39.25 2.04 14.66
C SER A 281 -39.57 0.58 14.33
N VAL A 282 -39.63 -0.27 15.36
CA VAL A 282 -39.97 -1.70 15.21
C VAL A 282 -41.35 -1.97 14.62
N ASN A 283 -42.28 -1.05 14.80
CA ASN A 283 -43.66 -1.15 14.31
C ASN A 283 -43.90 -0.35 13.01
N SER A 284 -42.87 0.01 12.30
CA SER A 284 -42.91 0.70 11.01
C SER A 284 -42.28 -0.11 9.91
N ILE A 285 -42.94 -0.18 8.75
CA ILE A 285 -42.22 -0.55 7.48
C ILE A 285 -41.28 0.61 7.20
N PRO A 286 -39.96 0.38 7.05
CA PRO A 286 -39.04 1.46 6.83
C PRO A 286 -39.27 2.11 5.46
N PHE A 287 -39.08 3.41 5.38
CA PHE A 287 -39.08 4.13 4.10
C PHE A 287 -37.69 4.17 3.45
N GLU A 288 -36.63 3.91 4.22
CA GLU A 288 -35.25 3.83 3.76
C GLU A 288 -34.43 2.90 4.63
N VAL A 289 -33.62 2.06 3.97
CA VAL A 289 -32.53 1.28 4.57
C VAL A 289 -31.33 1.29 3.63
N ALA A 290 -30.14 1.11 4.16
CA ALA A 290 -28.92 1.08 3.34
C ALA A 290 -27.92 0.02 3.81
N MET A 291 -27.11 -0.47 2.86
CA MET A 291 -25.92 -1.27 3.15
C MET A 291 -24.71 -0.69 2.44
N GLU A 292 -23.51 -0.91 3.01
CA GLU A 292 -22.25 -0.59 2.35
C GLU A 292 -21.50 -1.89 2.08
N VAL A 293 -21.06 -2.01 0.82
CA VAL A 293 -20.45 -3.24 0.29
C VAL A 293 -19.05 -2.94 -0.22
N ASP A 294 -18.08 -3.78 0.15
CA ASP A 294 -16.71 -3.75 -0.32
C ASP A 294 -16.42 -5.02 -1.14
N MET A 295 -15.93 -4.85 -2.36
CA MET A 295 -15.52 -5.95 -3.25
C MET A 295 -14.07 -5.73 -3.66
N ARG A 296 -13.25 -6.79 -3.61
CA ARG A 296 -11.81 -6.69 -3.90
C ARG A 296 -11.31 -7.80 -4.80
N SER A 297 -10.37 -7.47 -5.69
CA SER A 297 -9.55 -8.42 -6.44
C SER A 297 -8.27 -7.76 -6.97
N ALA A 298 -7.19 -8.54 -7.07
CA ALA A 298 -5.99 -8.14 -7.80
C ALA A 298 -6.20 -8.22 -9.34
N SER A 299 -7.23 -8.93 -9.80
CA SER A 299 -7.60 -9.05 -11.22
C SER A 299 -8.66 -8.01 -11.58
N PRO A 300 -8.38 -7.09 -12.52
CA PRO A 300 -9.39 -6.16 -13.02
C PRO A 300 -10.60 -6.85 -13.64
N GLU A 301 -10.39 -8.01 -14.27
CA GLU A 301 -11.47 -8.80 -14.90
C GLU A 301 -12.40 -9.39 -13.84
N GLU A 302 -11.84 -10.03 -12.81
CA GLU A 302 -12.63 -10.64 -11.74
C GLU A 302 -13.35 -9.58 -10.89
N LEU A 303 -12.73 -8.40 -10.69
CA LEU A 303 -13.38 -7.28 -10.02
C LEU A 303 -14.61 -6.79 -10.82
N ARG A 304 -14.50 -6.70 -12.15
CA ARG A 304 -15.66 -6.36 -13.00
C ARG A 304 -16.75 -7.44 -12.96
N LYS A 305 -16.38 -8.73 -12.91
CA LYS A 305 -17.36 -9.84 -12.84
C LYS A 305 -18.18 -9.77 -11.55
N ILE A 306 -17.52 -9.63 -10.40
CA ILE A 306 -18.23 -9.54 -9.12
C ILE A 306 -19.08 -8.27 -9.02
N ASP A 307 -18.63 -7.14 -9.57
CA ASP A 307 -19.40 -5.90 -9.66
C ASP A 307 -20.68 -6.07 -10.48
N ALA A 308 -20.57 -6.68 -11.66
CA ALA A 308 -21.73 -6.95 -12.50
C ALA A 308 -22.73 -7.89 -11.83
N GLU A 309 -22.25 -8.95 -11.19
CA GLU A 309 -23.07 -9.89 -10.45
C GLU A 309 -23.75 -9.24 -9.24
N PHE A 310 -23.02 -8.42 -8.49
CA PHE A 310 -23.58 -7.65 -7.39
C PHE A 310 -24.72 -6.73 -7.83
N LYS A 311 -24.53 -5.96 -8.90
CA LYS A 311 -25.55 -5.07 -9.46
C LYS A 311 -26.79 -5.84 -9.92
N ARG A 312 -26.58 -7.00 -10.56
CA ARG A 312 -27.68 -7.89 -10.97
C ARG A 312 -28.48 -8.38 -9.75
N ILE A 313 -27.80 -8.84 -8.71
CA ILE A 313 -28.43 -9.31 -7.47
C ILE A 313 -29.27 -8.21 -6.80
N VAL A 314 -28.75 -6.99 -6.74
CA VAL A 314 -29.48 -5.86 -6.14
C VAL A 314 -30.75 -5.53 -6.93
N ALA A 315 -30.64 -5.48 -8.26
CA ALA A 315 -31.80 -5.23 -9.14
C ALA A 315 -32.86 -6.33 -8.98
N GLU A 316 -32.44 -7.60 -9.05
CA GLU A 316 -33.33 -8.75 -8.91
C GLU A 316 -34.04 -8.77 -7.55
N ALA A 317 -33.36 -8.46 -6.46
CA ALA A 317 -33.95 -8.41 -5.12
C ALA A 317 -35.06 -7.34 -5.02
N VAL A 318 -34.87 -6.20 -5.68
CA VAL A 318 -35.88 -5.14 -5.75
C VAL A 318 -37.07 -5.59 -6.60
N ASP A 319 -36.82 -6.21 -7.77
CA ASP A 319 -37.89 -6.69 -8.64
C ASP A 319 -38.72 -7.78 -7.98
N GLU A 320 -38.11 -8.73 -7.28
CA GLU A 320 -38.80 -9.79 -6.52
C GLU A 320 -39.67 -9.21 -5.40
N GLU A 321 -39.18 -8.24 -4.60
CA GLU A 321 -39.99 -7.60 -3.58
C GLU A 321 -41.17 -6.90 -4.19
N ASN A 322 -41.01 -6.17 -5.29
CA ASN A 322 -42.08 -5.46 -6.00
C ASN A 322 -43.07 -6.39 -6.71
N ALA A 323 -42.68 -7.61 -7.05
CA ALA A 323 -43.56 -8.59 -7.68
C ALA A 323 -44.37 -9.42 -6.69
N THR A 324 -43.80 -9.64 -5.48
CA THR A 324 -44.42 -10.54 -4.49
C THR A 324 -45.28 -9.81 -3.47
N ARG A 325 -45.20 -8.47 -3.38
CA ARG A 325 -45.97 -7.65 -2.43
C ARG A 325 -46.79 -6.57 -3.08
N GLN A 326 -47.70 -5.99 -2.31
CA GLN A 326 -48.56 -4.90 -2.76
C GLN A 326 -47.75 -3.61 -2.96
N THR A 327 -47.96 -2.95 -4.08
CA THR A 327 -47.34 -1.67 -4.44
C THR A 327 -48.32 -0.50 -4.45
N THR A 328 -49.43 -0.62 -3.70
CA THR A 328 -50.53 0.35 -3.69
C THR A 328 -50.08 1.76 -3.33
N PHE A 329 -49.12 1.89 -2.38
CA PHE A 329 -48.59 3.17 -1.94
C PHE A 329 -47.26 3.55 -2.58
N GLY A 330 -46.72 2.73 -3.50
CA GLY A 330 -45.47 2.93 -4.19
C GLY A 330 -44.69 1.64 -4.29
N ARG A 331 -43.53 1.70 -4.92
CA ARG A 331 -42.60 0.57 -5.15
C ARG A 331 -41.33 0.77 -4.35
N VAL A 332 -40.61 -0.33 -4.12
CA VAL A 332 -39.21 -0.24 -3.69
C VAL A 332 -38.37 0.23 -4.86
N THR A 333 -37.51 1.17 -4.61
CA THR A 333 -36.46 1.65 -5.52
C THR A 333 -35.09 1.50 -4.87
N VAL A 334 -34.02 1.48 -5.68
CA VAL A 334 -32.66 1.37 -5.16
C VAL A 334 -31.75 2.38 -5.84
N GLU A 335 -30.85 2.95 -5.05
CA GLU A 335 -29.77 3.80 -5.50
C GLU A 335 -28.45 3.14 -5.14
N LEU A 336 -27.57 2.95 -6.15
CA LEU A 336 -26.21 2.49 -5.97
C LEU A 336 -25.26 3.68 -6.12
N LYS A 337 -24.67 4.12 -5.03
CA LYS A 337 -23.66 5.17 -5.02
C LYS A 337 -22.28 4.55 -4.85
N LEU A 338 -21.41 4.72 -5.84
CA LEU A 338 -19.99 4.37 -5.71
C LEU A 338 -19.37 5.33 -4.67
N ILE A 339 -18.77 4.78 -3.60
CA ILE A 339 -18.18 5.53 -2.49
C ILE A 339 -16.66 5.29 -2.38
N GLY A 340 -16.10 4.44 -3.24
CA GLY A 340 -14.66 4.21 -3.36
C GLY A 340 -14.36 3.30 -4.53
N GLU A 341 -13.27 3.61 -5.24
CA GLU A 341 -12.77 2.83 -6.37
C GLU A 341 -11.25 2.86 -6.39
N ARG A 342 -10.62 1.72 -6.10
CA ARG A 342 -9.17 1.57 -6.26
C ARG A 342 -8.90 0.65 -7.45
N PRO A 343 -8.08 1.08 -8.44
CA PRO A 343 -7.78 0.23 -9.57
C PRO A 343 -6.84 -0.91 -9.17
N SER A 344 -6.94 -2.02 -9.88
CA SER A 344 -6.03 -3.16 -9.76
C SER A 344 -5.01 -3.20 -10.90
N GLY A 345 -3.90 -3.89 -10.67
CA GLY A 345 -2.84 -4.07 -11.66
C GLY A 345 -1.62 -4.76 -11.05
N THR A 346 -0.56 -4.88 -11.82
CA THR A 346 0.69 -5.50 -11.34
C THR A 346 1.88 -4.91 -12.06
N THR A 347 2.91 -4.50 -11.31
CA THR A 347 4.26 -4.32 -11.81
C THR A 347 4.90 -5.70 -11.94
N ALA A 348 5.24 -6.11 -13.16
CA ALA A 348 5.74 -7.46 -13.42
C ALA A 348 7.04 -7.74 -12.64
N PRO A 349 7.22 -8.95 -12.09
CA PRO A 349 8.42 -9.30 -11.32
C PRO A 349 9.73 -9.25 -12.14
N ASP A 350 9.63 -9.36 -13.46
CA ASP A 350 10.72 -9.24 -14.43
C ASP A 350 10.88 -7.84 -15.03
N SER A 351 10.06 -6.87 -14.56
CA SER A 351 10.21 -5.47 -14.97
C SER A 351 11.56 -4.88 -14.50
N PRO A 352 12.07 -3.85 -15.20
CA PRO A 352 13.35 -3.24 -14.81
C PRO A 352 13.39 -2.78 -13.35
N ILE A 353 12.32 -2.16 -12.84
CA ILE A 353 12.24 -1.72 -11.43
C ILE A 353 12.29 -2.90 -10.46
N ALA A 354 11.56 -3.98 -10.75
CA ALA A 354 11.53 -5.17 -9.89
C ALA A 354 12.91 -5.87 -9.87
N ARG A 355 13.54 -6.03 -11.04
CA ARG A 355 14.91 -6.59 -11.12
C ARG A 355 15.92 -5.74 -10.35
N GLN A 356 15.85 -4.40 -10.47
CA GLN A 356 16.75 -3.52 -9.74
C GLN A 356 16.58 -3.65 -8.23
N ILE A 357 15.33 -3.70 -7.74
CA ILE A 357 15.04 -3.90 -6.31
C ILE A 357 15.58 -5.26 -5.84
N ALA A 358 15.30 -6.33 -6.58
CA ALA A 358 15.80 -7.66 -6.24
C ALA A 358 17.33 -7.71 -6.21
N GLY A 359 18.01 -7.12 -7.22
CA GLY A 359 19.46 -7.02 -7.27
C GLY A 359 20.04 -6.19 -6.12
N THR A 360 19.33 -5.11 -5.72
CA THR A 360 19.74 -4.31 -4.55
C THR A 360 19.60 -5.12 -3.26
N MET A 361 18.46 -5.75 -3.04
CA MET A 361 18.20 -6.53 -1.82
C MET A 361 19.15 -7.70 -1.64
N LYS A 362 19.59 -8.31 -2.75
CA LYS A 362 20.58 -9.42 -2.72
C LYS A 362 21.93 -8.98 -2.16
N ASN A 363 22.32 -7.72 -2.32
CA ASN A 363 23.56 -7.19 -1.70
C ASN A 363 23.45 -7.02 -0.17
N PHE A 364 22.24 -7.22 0.39
CA PHE A 364 21.97 -7.28 1.83
C PHE A 364 21.56 -8.69 2.28
N ASP A 365 21.87 -9.73 1.50
CA ASP A 365 21.50 -11.13 1.74
C ASP A 365 19.96 -11.32 1.89
N LYS A 366 19.19 -10.50 1.17
CA LYS A 366 17.73 -10.55 1.16
C LYS A 366 17.18 -10.91 -0.22
N VAL A 367 16.03 -11.59 -0.21
CA VAL A 367 15.24 -11.89 -1.40
C VAL A 367 13.87 -11.23 -1.22
N PRO A 368 13.41 -10.40 -2.15
CA PRO A 368 12.11 -9.76 -2.01
C PRO A 368 10.98 -10.78 -2.03
N VAL A 369 10.05 -10.63 -1.11
CA VAL A 369 8.76 -11.32 -1.15
C VAL A 369 7.76 -10.38 -1.82
N TRP A 370 7.39 -10.71 -3.05
CA TRP A 370 6.43 -9.93 -3.82
C TRP A 370 5.01 -10.16 -3.31
N GLU A 371 4.32 -9.07 -3.02
CA GLU A 371 2.95 -9.14 -2.51
C GLU A 371 1.98 -8.23 -3.28
N THR A 372 0.71 -8.43 -3.01
CA THR A 372 -0.38 -7.59 -3.50
C THR A 372 -1.08 -6.94 -2.32
N SER A 373 -1.10 -5.61 -2.31
CA SER A 373 -1.78 -4.80 -1.31
C SER A 373 -2.45 -3.59 -1.94
N SER A 374 -3.25 -2.87 -1.17
CA SER A 374 -3.85 -1.61 -1.61
C SER A 374 -3.06 -0.47 -1.02
N THR A 375 -2.36 0.29 -1.86
CA THR A 375 -1.45 1.37 -1.49
C THR A 375 -1.53 2.48 -2.54
N ASP A 376 -0.82 3.57 -2.33
CA ASP A 376 -0.63 4.65 -3.30
C ASP A 376 -0.10 4.17 -4.67
N ALA A 377 0.62 3.04 -4.69
CA ALA A 377 1.13 2.44 -5.92
C ALA A 377 0.01 1.93 -6.86
N ASN A 378 -1.23 1.76 -6.37
CA ASN A 378 -2.35 1.30 -7.20
C ASN A 378 -2.57 2.20 -8.43
N ILE A 379 -2.51 3.52 -8.25
CA ILE A 379 -2.78 4.46 -9.34
C ILE A 379 -1.71 4.35 -10.44
N PRO A 380 -0.41 4.57 -10.18
CA PRO A 380 0.59 4.45 -11.23
C PRO A 380 0.67 3.05 -11.84
N ILE A 381 0.54 1.98 -11.06
CA ILE A 381 0.49 0.59 -11.59
C ILE A 381 -0.65 0.44 -12.61
N SER A 382 -1.84 0.96 -12.31
CA SER A 382 -3.00 0.85 -13.20
C SER A 382 -2.85 1.64 -14.51
N LEU A 383 -1.98 2.65 -14.50
CA LEU A 383 -1.62 3.47 -15.66
C LEU A 383 -0.43 2.89 -16.45
N GLY A 384 0.12 1.75 -16.02
CA GLY A 384 1.28 1.13 -16.65
C GLY A 384 2.62 1.79 -16.30
N ILE A 385 2.64 2.68 -15.30
CA ILE A 385 3.86 3.29 -14.79
C ILE A 385 4.51 2.31 -13.81
N PRO A 386 5.80 1.97 -13.98
CA PRO A 386 6.53 1.11 -13.05
C PRO A 386 6.48 1.66 -11.62
N ALA A 387 5.81 0.94 -10.72
CA ALA A 387 5.60 1.39 -9.35
C ALA A 387 5.61 0.23 -8.36
N VAL A 388 6.04 0.50 -7.13
CA VAL A 388 6.01 -0.41 -6.00
C VAL A 388 5.74 0.35 -4.71
N ALA A 389 5.32 -0.37 -3.65
CA ALA A 389 5.48 0.12 -2.29
C ALA A 389 6.56 -0.70 -1.58
N ILE A 390 7.39 -0.02 -0.80
CA ILE A 390 8.42 -0.60 0.08
C ILE A 390 8.14 -0.21 1.52
N ALA A 391 8.51 -1.08 2.45
CA ALA A 391 8.29 -0.80 3.85
C ALA A 391 9.24 0.27 4.41
N ARG A 392 8.80 0.89 5.49
CA ARG A 392 9.51 1.91 6.27
C ARG A 392 10.37 1.34 7.41
N ASN A 393 10.26 0.04 7.70
CA ASN A 393 11.02 -0.66 8.74
C ASN A 393 11.02 -2.18 8.52
N SER A 394 11.90 -2.87 9.24
CA SER A 394 11.95 -4.34 9.24
C SER A 394 10.75 -4.96 9.95
N ALA A 395 10.52 -6.25 9.69
CA ALA A 395 9.53 -7.06 10.38
C ALA A 395 9.65 -6.91 11.91
N ASN A 396 8.52 -6.86 12.61
CA ASN A 396 8.44 -6.73 14.08
C ASN A 396 9.06 -5.44 14.67
N LYS A 397 9.25 -4.40 13.85
CA LYS A 397 9.70 -3.06 14.29
C LYS A 397 8.60 -2.01 14.27
N GLY A 398 7.38 -2.43 14.03
CA GLY A 398 6.15 -1.67 14.11
C GLY A 398 4.97 -2.62 14.10
N GLY A 399 3.81 -2.17 14.49
CA GLY A 399 2.65 -3.01 14.47
C GLY A 399 1.39 -2.35 14.98
N ARG A 400 0.27 -3.08 14.80
CA ARG A 400 -1.07 -2.66 15.12
C ARG A 400 -1.53 -1.41 14.36
N SER A 401 -1.06 -1.24 13.11
CA SER A 401 -1.62 -0.21 12.21
C SER A 401 -3.15 -0.22 12.28
N HIS A 402 -3.77 0.95 12.21
CA HIS A 402 -5.21 1.15 12.37
C HIS A 402 -5.76 0.88 13.78
N SER A 403 -4.91 0.85 14.81
CA SER A 403 -5.36 0.73 16.20
C SER A 403 -4.86 1.88 17.07
N LEU A 404 -5.59 2.18 18.16
CA LEU A 404 -5.24 3.27 19.07
C LEU A 404 -3.91 3.05 19.82
N ASP A 405 -3.42 1.83 19.88
CA ASP A 405 -2.15 1.43 20.47
C ASP A 405 -1.12 1.01 19.39
N GLU A 406 -1.24 1.56 18.21
CA GLU A 406 -0.24 1.44 17.16
C GLU A 406 1.14 1.87 17.67
N TRP A 407 2.19 1.18 17.23
CA TRP A 407 3.54 1.47 17.68
C TRP A 407 4.58 1.29 16.58
N THR A 408 5.71 1.99 16.73
CA THR A 408 6.92 1.80 15.94
C THR A 408 8.15 1.80 16.84
N ASP A 409 9.15 0.98 16.47
CA ASP A 409 10.41 0.87 17.22
C ASP A 409 11.47 1.79 16.59
N VAL A 410 12.08 2.64 17.41
CA VAL A 410 13.16 3.55 17.03
C VAL A 410 14.48 3.13 17.69
N GLU A 411 14.75 1.82 17.81
CA GLU A 411 16.08 1.33 18.15
C GLU A 411 17.06 1.73 17.03
N LYS A 412 18.09 2.50 17.40
CA LYS A 412 18.95 3.22 16.44
C LYS A 412 19.68 2.29 15.49
N THR A 413 20.27 1.21 16.00
CA THR A 413 21.09 0.29 15.18
C THR A 413 20.22 -0.37 14.09
N GLN A 414 19.01 -0.83 14.45
CA GLN A 414 18.10 -1.42 13.49
C GLN A 414 17.53 -0.37 12.53
N ALA A 415 17.20 0.82 13.02
CA ALA A 415 16.70 1.90 12.18
C ALA A 415 17.73 2.35 11.13
N VAL A 416 19.01 2.36 11.46
CA VAL A 416 20.10 2.63 10.50
C VAL A 416 20.17 1.53 9.42
N LYS A 417 20.04 0.24 9.79
CA LYS A 417 20.00 -0.87 8.83
C LYS A 417 18.79 -0.77 7.91
N ASP A 418 17.62 -0.47 8.47
CA ASP A 418 16.38 -0.30 7.73
C ASP A 418 16.50 0.86 6.72
N PHE A 419 17.00 2.00 7.19
CA PHE A 419 17.26 3.17 6.35
C PHE A 419 18.24 2.83 5.22
N THR A 420 19.33 2.13 5.53
CA THR A 420 20.37 1.77 4.55
C THR A 420 19.78 0.95 3.40
N LEU A 421 18.97 -0.06 3.71
CA LEU A 421 18.33 -0.89 2.68
C LEU A 421 17.33 -0.08 1.85
N ALA A 422 16.43 0.66 2.50
CA ALA A 422 15.42 1.45 1.79
C ALA A 422 16.05 2.55 0.92
N ALA A 423 17.07 3.25 1.43
CA ALA A 423 17.82 4.25 0.67
C ALA A 423 18.58 3.64 -0.53
N ALA A 424 19.16 2.44 -0.36
CA ALA A 424 19.81 1.72 -1.46
C ALA A 424 18.80 1.31 -2.55
N ILE A 425 17.60 0.88 -2.17
CA ILE A 425 16.52 0.56 -3.11
C ILE A 425 16.11 1.81 -3.89
N ILE A 426 15.81 2.93 -3.20
CA ILE A 426 15.37 4.16 -3.84
C ILE A 426 16.46 4.71 -4.78
N LEU A 427 17.71 4.81 -4.32
CA LEU A 427 18.81 5.30 -5.15
C LEU A 427 19.16 4.34 -6.28
N GLY A 428 19.07 3.02 -6.05
CA GLY A 428 19.22 2.03 -7.09
C GLY A 428 18.22 2.22 -8.23
N VAL A 429 16.94 2.49 -7.88
CA VAL A 429 15.89 2.79 -8.88
C VAL A 429 16.10 4.17 -9.53
N ALA A 430 16.52 5.18 -8.77
CA ALA A 430 16.76 6.53 -9.29
C ALA A 430 17.91 6.59 -10.30
N THR A 431 18.91 5.70 -10.18
CA THR A 431 20.10 5.65 -11.04
C THR A 431 20.00 4.62 -12.18
N MET A 432 18.86 3.93 -12.31
CA MET A 432 18.60 3.07 -13.48
C MET A 432 18.61 3.88 -14.77
N PRO A 433 19.14 3.31 -15.86
CA PRO A 433 19.10 3.92 -17.19
C PRO A 433 17.65 4.15 -17.69
#